data_9b4b46ad870d29e4142377d4ca697ba4
#
_entry.id   9b4b46ad870d29e4142377d4ca697ba4
#
_cell.length_a   1.000
_cell.length_b   1.000
_cell.length_c   1.000
_cell.angle_alpha   90.00
_cell.angle_beta   90.00
_cell.angle_gamma   90.00
#
_symmetry.space_group_name_H-M   'P 1'
#
loop_
_entity.id
_entity.type
_entity.pdbx_description
1 polymer ?
#
loop_
_entity_poly.entity_id
_entity_poly.type
_entity_poly.pdbx_seq_one_letter_code
_entity_poly.pdbx_strand_id
1 'polypeptide(L)'
;MGRGLRLFPGKTELTVLDFVAQAHKKYDFASKFRALTLRPEKNIAQQIADGFTLLPAGCSIIMEKQARQYILENIQQAIYNKSRLVKEINSYTTLPTLAQFLENNGQDIRVVYAGNYCWTSLKRAAGRISYTDDAITRRLEKGMGNLIHHNTASYLHFVSDFLSGSKRYMDKDHQPYATMLYYNLYQERIDKTELKEIGMYQALALLHDDRYRYFKQEASEIVSYLLSHLEVTTIPLGSEVLPGIELYGCYTREEIFTLVGRQTEERRMSGSVSGAFNLPEYDATLLFVTLNKSDKDFSPSTQYDDYVINKDYFHWQSKNTDSHHNRGGRIYTEQPLRHNKIVLFVREEKKDGFGNTCPFHCFGLVDYVSSHGDFPMNITWKLEKPVMPRYLKVV
;
A
#
# COMPACT_ATOMS: atom_id res chain seq x y z
N MET A 1 -22.00 -11.13 31.56
CA MET A 1 -20.97 -12.07 32.06
C MET A 1 -20.96 -12.26 33.57
N GLY A 2 -21.24 -11.28 34.42
CA GLY A 2 -21.07 -11.36 35.87
C GLY A 2 -21.76 -12.54 36.58
N ARG A 3 -22.95 -12.97 36.16
CA ARG A 3 -23.62 -14.15 36.76
C ARG A 3 -22.94 -15.48 36.37
N GLY A 4 -22.39 -15.57 35.16
CA GLY A 4 -21.66 -16.75 34.68
C GLY A 4 -20.30 -16.97 35.34
N LEU A 5 -19.68 -15.94 35.91
CA LEU A 5 -18.38 -16.01 36.56
C LEU A 5 -18.48 -16.40 38.04
N ARG A 6 -19.69 -16.55 38.60
CA ARG A 6 -19.84 -16.99 39.99
C ARG A 6 -19.40 -18.45 40.14
N LEU A 7 -18.64 -18.69 41.18
CA LEU A 7 -18.25 -20.05 41.61
C LEU A 7 -19.49 -20.81 42.02
N PHE A 8 -19.63 -22.05 41.52
CA PHE A 8 -20.69 -22.97 41.89
C PHE A 8 -20.09 -24.38 41.99
N PRO A 9 -20.49 -25.20 42.97
CA PRO A 9 -19.97 -26.55 43.11
C PRO A 9 -20.18 -27.37 41.83
N GLY A 10 -19.09 -28.00 41.35
CA GLY A 10 -19.10 -28.76 40.09
C GLY A 10 -18.87 -27.95 38.81
N LYS A 11 -18.78 -26.64 38.89
CA LYS A 11 -18.47 -25.77 37.72
C LYS A 11 -16.96 -25.60 37.58
N THR A 12 -16.40 -26.19 36.53
CA THR A 12 -14.96 -26.14 36.21
C THR A 12 -14.60 -25.04 35.24
N GLU A 13 -15.53 -24.65 34.39
CA GLU A 13 -15.27 -23.65 33.33
C GLU A 13 -16.53 -22.87 32.94
N LEU A 14 -16.35 -21.76 32.25
CA LEU A 14 -17.40 -20.98 31.58
C LEU A 14 -16.99 -20.75 30.14
N THR A 15 -17.74 -21.29 29.19
CA THR A 15 -17.61 -20.97 27.77
C THR A 15 -18.59 -19.86 27.41
N VAL A 16 -18.05 -18.79 26.83
CA VAL A 16 -18.83 -17.66 26.29
C VAL A 16 -18.74 -17.69 24.77
N LEU A 17 -19.88 -17.91 24.11
CA LEU A 17 -20.02 -17.77 22.66
C LEU A 17 -20.41 -16.31 22.34
N ASP A 18 -19.55 -15.60 21.65
CA ASP A 18 -19.78 -14.22 21.24
C ASP A 18 -19.95 -14.15 19.71
N PHE A 19 -21.16 -13.90 19.27
CA PHE A 19 -21.47 -13.79 17.84
C PHE A 19 -21.15 -12.37 17.34
N VAL A 20 -20.09 -12.25 16.56
CA VAL A 20 -19.72 -11.00 15.90
C VAL A 20 -20.55 -10.86 14.64
N ALA A 21 -21.71 -10.21 14.75
CA ALA A 21 -22.48 -9.77 13.58
C ALA A 21 -21.84 -8.49 13.00
N GLN A 22 -22.29 -8.06 11.81
CA GLN A 22 -21.89 -6.76 11.25
C GLN A 22 -22.29 -5.64 12.23
N ALA A 23 -21.40 -5.36 13.17
CA ALA A 23 -21.64 -4.34 14.17
C ALA A 23 -21.65 -2.95 13.52
N HIS A 24 -22.48 -2.05 14.06
CA HIS A 24 -22.49 -0.66 13.62
C HIS A 24 -21.07 -0.08 13.73
N LYS A 25 -20.65 0.76 12.76
CA LYS A 25 -19.31 1.41 12.71
C LYS A 25 -18.88 2.11 14.01
N LYS A 26 -19.80 2.40 14.92
CA LYS A 26 -19.54 3.01 16.22
C LYS A 26 -19.29 1.99 17.35
N TYR A 27 -19.32 0.69 17.09
CA TYR A 27 -19.08 -0.32 18.12
C TYR A 27 -17.59 -0.38 18.45
N ASP A 28 -17.25 -0.18 19.71
CA ASP A 28 -15.86 -0.13 20.18
C ASP A 28 -15.37 -1.51 20.64
N PHE A 29 -14.90 -2.31 19.68
CA PHE A 29 -14.27 -3.60 19.97
C PHE A 29 -12.97 -3.44 20.76
N ALA A 30 -12.22 -2.34 20.58
CA ALA A 30 -10.98 -2.11 21.29
C ALA A 30 -11.20 -2.05 22.79
N SER A 31 -12.17 -1.25 23.26
CA SER A 31 -12.51 -1.17 24.69
C SER A 31 -13.02 -2.48 25.23
N LYS A 32 -13.82 -3.23 24.44
CA LYS A 32 -14.33 -4.54 24.86
C LYS A 32 -13.19 -5.54 25.12
N PHE A 33 -12.23 -5.66 24.21
CA PHE A 33 -11.15 -6.60 24.35
C PHE A 33 -10.06 -6.13 25.32
N ARG A 34 -9.79 -4.83 25.43
CA ARG A 34 -8.89 -4.29 26.48
C ARG A 34 -9.34 -4.68 27.88
N ALA A 35 -10.65 -4.69 28.13
CA ALA A 35 -11.19 -5.09 29.43
C ALA A 35 -10.94 -6.57 29.78
N LEU A 36 -10.58 -7.40 28.81
CA LEU A 36 -10.32 -8.83 28.98
C LEU A 36 -8.83 -9.17 29.10
N THR A 37 -7.94 -8.22 28.89
CA THR A 37 -6.48 -8.45 28.87
C THR A 37 -5.84 -7.99 30.17
N LEU A 38 -4.71 -8.64 30.57
CA LEU A 38 -3.93 -8.25 31.76
C LEU A 38 -3.12 -6.98 31.56
N ARG A 39 -2.88 -6.59 30.30
CA ARG A 39 -2.08 -5.41 29.94
C ARG A 39 -2.82 -4.55 28.94
N PRO A 40 -3.78 -3.73 29.42
CA PRO A 40 -4.61 -2.89 28.56
C PRO A 40 -3.80 -1.78 27.84
N GLU A 41 -2.59 -1.47 28.29
CA GLU A 41 -1.66 -0.52 27.68
C GLU A 41 -1.01 -1.06 26.40
N LYS A 42 -0.94 -2.39 26.21
CA LYS A 42 -0.42 -2.97 24.97
C LYS A 42 -1.42 -2.84 23.82
N ASN A 43 -0.86 -2.76 22.61
CA ASN A 43 -1.64 -2.69 21.38
C ASN A 43 -2.65 -3.83 21.29
N ILE A 44 -3.93 -3.49 21.39
CA ILE A 44 -5.02 -4.48 21.35
C ILE A 44 -5.15 -5.14 19.97
N ALA A 45 -4.86 -4.43 18.88
CA ALA A 45 -4.90 -5.01 17.55
C ALA A 45 -3.82 -6.10 17.40
N GLN A 46 -2.62 -5.86 17.92
CA GLN A 46 -1.56 -6.87 17.95
C GLN A 46 -1.94 -8.08 18.81
N GLN A 47 -2.54 -7.86 19.98
CA GLN A 47 -2.99 -8.97 20.84
C GLN A 47 -4.08 -9.83 20.14
N ILE A 48 -4.98 -9.20 19.38
CA ILE A 48 -6.00 -9.91 18.59
C ILE A 48 -5.34 -10.69 17.44
N ALA A 49 -4.36 -10.08 16.75
CA ALA A 49 -3.63 -10.75 15.68
C ALA A 49 -2.85 -11.97 16.19
N ASP A 50 -2.21 -11.83 17.36
CA ASP A 50 -1.40 -12.88 17.99
C ASP A 50 -2.22 -13.93 18.74
N GLY A 51 -3.56 -13.79 18.79
CA GLY A 51 -4.44 -14.74 19.46
C GLY A 51 -4.47 -14.64 20.98
N PHE A 52 -4.25 -13.42 21.55
CA PHE A 52 -4.31 -13.15 23.00
C PHE A 52 -3.35 -13.97 23.85
N THR A 53 -2.07 -13.86 23.61
CA THR A 53 -1.01 -14.56 24.38
C THR A 53 -0.89 -14.14 25.85
N LEU A 54 -1.54 -13.02 26.24
CA LEU A 54 -1.42 -12.42 27.58
C LEU A 54 -2.80 -12.36 28.28
N LEU A 55 -3.40 -13.52 28.51
CA LEU A 55 -4.64 -13.65 29.27
C LEU A 55 -4.35 -14.14 30.71
N PRO A 56 -5.29 -13.95 31.66
CA PRO A 56 -5.22 -14.59 32.97
C PRO A 56 -5.06 -16.12 32.84
N ALA A 57 -4.34 -16.74 33.80
CA ALA A 57 -4.13 -18.18 33.82
C ALA A 57 -5.46 -18.94 33.75
N GLY A 58 -5.56 -19.93 32.85
CA GLY A 58 -6.76 -20.72 32.63
C GLY A 58 -7.81 -20.05 31.72
N CYS A 59 -7.52 -18.87 31.14
CA CYS A 59 -8.39 -18.21 30.17
C CYS A 59 -7.86 -18.37 28.75
N SER A 60 -8.77 -18.55 27.78
CA SER A 60 -8.44 -18.53 26.35
C SER A 60 -9.50 -17.75 25.56
N ILE A 61 -9.07 -17.11 24.49
CA ILE A 61 -9.96 -16.47 23.51
C ILE A 61 -9.63 -17.06 22.15
N ILE A 62 -10.60 -17.73 21.53
CA ILE A 62 -10.47 -18.31 20.19
C ILE A 62 -11.38 -17.49 19.27
N MET A 63 -10.82 -17.01 18.18
CA MET A 63 -11.55 -16.25 17.16
C MET A 63 -11.49 -16.96 15.82
N GLU A 64 -12.63 -17.07 15.15
CA GLU A 64 -12.65 -17.45 13.73
C GLU A 64 -11.91 -16.41 12.88
N LYS A 65 -11.28 -16.87 11.80
CA LYS A 65 -10.46 -16.02 10.91
C LYS A 65 -11.23 -14.79 10.40
N GLN A 66 -12.48 -14.99 9.93
CA GLN A 66 -13.31 -13.90 9.42
C GLN A 66 -13.72 -12.91 10.53
N ALA A 67 -14.09 -13.42 11.70
CA ALA A 67 -14.44 -12.58 12.84
C ALA A 67 -13.23 -11.78 13.33
N ARG A 68 -12.04 -12.38 13.36
CA ARG A 68 -10.78 -11.69 13.69
C ARG A 68 -10.49 -10.56 12.74
N GLN A 69 -10.55 -10.82 11.44
CA GLN A 69 -10.31 -9.81 10.42
C GLN A 69 -11.31 -8.65 10.54
N TYR A 70 -12.60 -8.94 10.65
CA TYR A 70 -13.65 -7.95 10.83
C TYR A 70 -13.44 -7.08 12.07
N ILE A 71 -13.05 -7.68 13.20
CA ILE A 71 -12.79 -6.96 14.45
C ILE A 71 -11.55 -6.05 14.27
N LEU A 72 -10.48 -6.54 13.66
CA LEU A 72 -9.28 -5.75 13.38
C LEU A 72 -9.58 -4.55 12.48
N GLU A 73 -10.34 -4.75 11.41
CA GLU A 73 -10.79 -3.67 10.53
C GLU A 73 -11.66 -2.64 11.27
N ASN A 74 -12.59 -3.11 12.11
CA ASN A 74 -13.43 -2.23 12.91
C ASN A 74 -12.61 -1.43 13.93
N ILE A 75 -11.68 -2.07 14.64
CA ILE A 75 -10.76 -1.40 15.56
C ILE A 75 -9.94 -0.36 14.80
N GLN A 76 -9.41 -0.73 13.67
CA GLN A 76 -8.70 0.18 12.79
C GLN A 76 -9.59 1.38 12.40
N GLN A 77 -10.77 1.16 11.86
CA GLN A 77 -11.71 2.21 11.45
C GLN A 77 -12.22 3.07 12.61
N ALA A 78 -12.47 2.50 13.78
CA ALA A 78 -12.97 3.24 14.95
C ALA A 78 -11.93 4.19 15.56
N ILE A 79 -10.65 3.89 15.36
CA ILE A 79 -9.53 4.68 15.91
C ILE A 79 -9.20 5.90 15.05
N TYR A 80 -9.62 5.97 13.78
CA TYR A 80 -9.01 6.81 12.73
C TYR A 80 -9.89 7.92 12.18
N ASN A 81 -10.58 8.66 13.03
CA ASN A 81 -11.01 9.97 12.59
C ASN A 81 -9.98 11.05 13.00
N LYS A 82 -9.90 12.09 12.18
CA LYS A 82 -9.00 13.24 12.39
C LYS A 82 -9.06 13.80 13.82
N SER A 83 -10.25 13.90 14.39
CA SER A 83 -10.45 14.46 15.74
C SER A 83 -9.79 13.63 16.83
N ARG A 84 -9.77 12.33 16.71
CA ARG A 84 -9.10 11.44 17.67
C ARG A 84 -7.59 11.51 17.54
N LEU A 85 -7.05 11.50 16.32
CA LEU A 85 -5.61 11.69 16.09
C LEU A 85 -5.14 13.04 16.66
N VAL A 86 -5.89 14.11 16.44
CA VAL A 86 -5.60 15.43 17.01
C VAL A 86 -5.63 15.42 18.53
N LYS A 87 -6.61 14.74 19.13
CA LYS A 87 -6.69 14.59 20.60
C LYS A 87 -5.50 13.81 21.15
N GLU A 88 -5.11 12.75 20.46
CA GLU A 88 -3.94 11.93 20.82
C GLU A 88 -2.65 12.74 20.75
N ILE A 89 -2.43 13.51 19.68
CA ILE A 89 -1.29 14.43 19.55
C ILE A 89 -1.24 15.42 20.71
N ASN A 90 -2.39 15.94 21.15
CA ASN A 90 -2.48 16.89 22.24
C ASN A 90 -2.23 16.28 23.62
N SER A 91 -2.30 14.95 23.76
CA SER A 91 -1.97 14.29 25.03
C SER A 91 -0.47 14.27 25.33
N TYR A 92 0.38 14.48 24.33
CA TYR A 92 1.83 14.53 24.50
C TYR A 92 2.30 15.90 25.03
N THR A 93 3.13 15.90 26.05
CA THR A 93 3.79 17.12 26.53
C THR A 93 4.77 17.65 25.48
N THR A 94 5.64 16.80 24.97
CA THR A 94 6.56 17.10 23.87
C THR A 94 6.04 16.42 22.60
N LEU A 95 6.03 17.17 21.48
CA LEU A 95 5.55 16.65 20.20
C LEU A 95 6.39 15.43 19.76
N PRO A 96 5.78 14.25 19.58
CA PRO A 96 6.51 13.06 19.16
C PRO A 96 6.89 13.15 17.68
N THR A 97 7.90 12.39 17.26
CA THR A 97 8.10 12.08 15.84
C THR A 97 7.00 11.16 15.34
N LEU A 98 6.86 11.03 14.01
CA LEU A 98 5.89 10.11 13.40
C LEU A 98 6.11 8.67 13.91
N ALA A 99 7.36 8.20 13.92
CA ALA A 99 7.70 6.85 14.38
C ALA A 99 7.31 6.64 15.86
N GLN A 100 7.65 7.57 16.75
CA GLN A 100 7.27 7.51 18.15
C GLN A 100 5.75 7.52 18.35
N PHE A 101 5.03 8.33 17.57
CA PHE A 101 3.57 8.36 17.62
C PHE A 101 2.96 7.01 17.21
N LEU A 102 3.45 6.42 16.13
CA LEU A 102 2.98 5.13 15.63
C LEU A 102 3.28 4.01 16.65
N GLU A 103 4.51 3.95 17.17
CA GLU A 103 4.95 2.95 18.12
C GLU A 103 4.19 3.03 19.45
N ASN A 104 4.10 4.23 20.04
CA ASN A 104 3.41 4.43 21.32
C ASN A 104 1.92 4.07 21.25
N ASN A 105 1.29 4.29 20.09
CA ASN A 105 -0.11 3.98 19.88
C ASN A 105 -0.33 2.59 19.24
N GLY A 106 0.75 1.88 18.90
CA GLY A 106 0.71 0.60 18.22
C GLY A 106 -0.01 0.66 16.87
N GLN A 107 0.27 1.69 16.09
CA GLN A 107 -0.47 2.02 14.88
C GLN A 107 0.35 1.76 13.62
N ASP A 108 -0.34 1.38 12.54
CA ASP A 108 0.23 1.34 11.20
C ASP A 108 0.31 2.77 10.62
N ILE A 109 1.34 3.05 9.84
CA ILE A 109 1.54 4.36 9.23
C ILE A 109 0.35 4.83 8.39
N ARG A 110 -0.36 3.91 7.73
CA ARG A 110 -1.55 4.20 6.92
C ARG A 110 -2.66 4.92 7.67
N VAL A 111 -2.70 4.78 8.98
CA VAL A 111 -3.66 5.45 9.88
C VAL A 111 -3.56 6.95 9.80
N VAL A 112 -2.33 7.47 9.77
CA VAL A 112 -2.05 8.91 9.75
C VAL A 112 -2.42 9.52 8.41
N TYR A 113 -2.52 8.67 7.36
CA TYR A 113 -2.78 9.08 5.97
C TYR A 113 -4.11 8.52 5.43
N ALA A 114 -5.00 8.06 6.30
CA ALA A 114 -6.28 7.45 5.93
C ALA A 114 -7.34 8.43 5.39
N GLY A 115 -7.02 9.70 5.27
CA GLY A 115 -7.95 10.75 4.82
C GLY A 115 -7.23 11.85 4.07
N ASN A 116 -7.91 12.96 3.87
CA ASN A 116 -7.33 14.16 3.25
C ASN A 116 -6.49 14.96 4.27
N TYR A 117 -5.59 14.30 5.00
CA TYR A 117 -4.68 14.89 5.98
C TYR A 117 -3.38 14.11 6.04
N CYS A 118 -2.33 14.74 6.54
CA CYS A 118 -1.02 14.18 6.75
C CYS A 118 -0.53 14.50 8.16
N TRP A 119 0.62 13.97 8.57
CA TRP A 119 1.16 14.19 9.91
C TRP A 119 1.35 15.68 10.24
N THR A 120 1.87 16.45 9.29
CA THR A 120 2.03 17.91 9.43
C THR A 120 0.68 18.62 9.60
N SER A 121 -0.33 18.27 8.80
CA SER A 121 -1.66 18.87 8.92
C SER A 121 -2.39 18.48 10.22
N LEU A 122 -2.14 17.29 10.74
CA LEU A 122 -2.64 16.85 12.06
C LEU A 122 -1.99 17.65 13.20
N LYS A 123 -0.66 17.85 13.14
CA LYS A 123 0.07 18.72 14.10
C LYS A 123 -0.44 20.16 14.08
N ARG A 124 -0.73 20.70 12.89
CA ARG A 124 -1.37 22.04 12.74
C ARG A 124 -2.77 22.06 13.35
N ALA A 125 -3.59 21.05 13.05
CA ALA A 125 -4.94 20.95 13.60
C ALA A 125 -4.95 20.80 15.14
N ALA A 126 -3.89 20.21 15.71
CA ALA A 126 -3.65 20.13 17.15
C ALA A 126 -3.12 21.45 17.77
N GLY A 127 -2.89 22.50 16.97
CA GLY A 127 -2.32 23.76 17.44
C GLY A 127 -0.85 23.69 17.83
N ARG A 128 -0.14 22.62 17.44
CA ARG A 128 1.26 22.36 17.84
C ARG A 128 2.28 23.02 16.91
N ILE A 129 1.89 23.30 15.68
CA ILE A 129 2.68 24.01 14.65
C ILE A 129 1.79 24.95 13.86
N SER A 130 2.41 25.90 13.17
CA SER A 130 1.72 26.77 12.21
C SER A 130 2.52 26.88 10.91
N TYR A 131 1.83 27.01 9.79
CA TYR A 131 2.40 27.30 8.47
C TYR A 131 1.35 27.97 7.60
N THR A 132 1.79 28.61 6.52
CA THR A 132 0.92 29.31 5.58
C THR A 132 0.07 28.31 4.80
N ASP A 133 -1.23 28.56 4.72
CA ASP A 133 -2.15 27.79 3.88
C ASP A 133 -2.16 28.38 2.47
N ASP A 134 -1.32 27.84 1.60
CA ASP A 134 -1.24 28.19 0.19
C ASP A 134 -1.53 26.98 -0.72
N ALA A 135 -1.49 27.19 -2.03
CA ALA A 135 -1.78 26.13 -2.98
C ALA A 135 -0.73 24.98 -2.91
N ILE A 136 0.52 25.32 -2.61
CA ILE A 136 1.62 24.34 -2.53
C ILE A 136 1.47 23.49 -1.27
N THR A 137 1.21 24.11 -0.11
CA THR A 137 1.00 23.37 1.16
C THR A 137 -0.18 22.41 1.05
N ARG A 138 -1.27 22.79 0.37
CA ARG A 138 -2.42 21.90 0.14
C ARG A 138 -2.08 20.70 -0.75
N ARG A 139 -1.18 20.86 -1.74
CA ARG A 139 -0.66 19.75 -2.55
C ARG A 139 0.21 18.85 -1.72
N LEU A 140 1.13 19.39 -0.96
CA LEU A 140 2.02 18.62 -0.09
C LEU A 140 1.22 17.85 0.97
N GLU A 141 0.20 18.45 1.59
CA GLU A 141 -0.69 17.75 2.53
C GLU A 141 -1.31 16.48 1.93
N LYS A 142 -1.75 16.55 0.67
CA LYS A 142 -2.31 15.40 -0.05
C LYS A 142 -1.23 14.43 -0.52
N GLY A 143 -0.06 14.94 -0.89
CA GLY A 143 1.04 14.19 -1.49
C GLY A 143 1.80 13.33 -0.51
N MET A 144 1.93 13.74 0.77
CA MET A 144 2.69 12.98 1.77
C MET A 144 2.24 11.53 1.89
N GLY A 145 0.92 11.27 1.80
CA GLY A 145 0.37 9.92 1.83
C GLY A 145 0.81 9.02 0.69
N ASN A 146 1.29 9.57 -0.43
CA ASN A 146 1.79 8.77 -1.55
C ASN A 146 3.22 8.24 -1.32
N LEU A 147 3.89 8.66 -0.26
CA LEU A 147 5.22 8.16 0.08
C LEU A 147 5.19 6.88 0.93
N ILE A 148 4.09 6.58 1.61
CA ILE A 148 4.06 5.56 2.67
C ILE A 148 4.08 4.11 2.20
N HIS A 149 3.83 3.84 0.92
CA HIS A 149 3.75 2.47 0.40
C HIS A 149 5.07 1.94 -0.18
N HIS A 150 6.09 2.80 -0.30
CA HIS A 150 7.37 2.40 -0.89
C HIS A 150 8.14 1.43 0.00
N ASN A 151 8.67 0.37 -0.61
CA ASN A 151 9.48 -0.65 0.04
C ASN A 151 10.79 -0.95 -0.69
N THR A 152 11.17 -0.13 -1.67
CA THR A 152 12.44 -0.27 -2.40
C THR A 152 13.52 0.61 -1.77
N ALA A 153 14.60 -0.01 -1.29
CA ALA A 153 15.70 0.72 -0.65
C ALA A 153 16.32 1.76 -1.59
N SER A 154 16.44 1.45 -2.88
CA SER A 154 17.00 2.36 -3.89
C SER A 154 16.25 3.70 -3.97
N TYR A 155 14.92 3.65 -4.08
CA TYR A 155 14.11 4.86 -4.11
C TYR A 155 14.08 5.59 -2.77
N LEU A 156 13.96 4.87 -1.65
CA LEU A 156 13.95 5.49 -0.32
C LEU A 156 15.28 6.19 -0.02
N HIS A 157 16.43 5.61 -0.40
CA HIS A 157 17.72 6.27 -0.29
C HIS A 157 17.82 7.50 -1.20
N PHE A 158 17.34 7.41 -2.45
CA PHE A 158 17.27 8.58 -3.32
C PHE A 158 16.48 9.73 -2.66
N VAL A 159 15.29 9.46 -2.09
CA VAL A 159 14.48 10.48 -1.39
C VAL A 159 15.21 11.00 -0.16
N SER A 160 15.87 10.14 0.62
CA SER A 160 16.67 10.55 1.78
C SER A 160 17.82 11.49 1.39
N ASP A 161 18.56 11.16 0.32
CA ASP A 161 19.63 11.99 -0.22
C ASP A 161 19.10 13.35 -0.70
N PHE A 162 17.97 13.35 -1.42
CA PHE A 162 17.30 14.58 -1.83
C PHE A 162 16.96 15.44 -0.61
N LEU A 163 16.29 14.90 0.42
CA LEU A 163 15.88 15.62 1.63
C LEU A 163 17.08 16.14 2.43
N SER A 164 18.23 15.47 2.37
CA SER A 164 19.49 15.93 3.00
C SER A 164 20.18 17.06 2.24
N GLY A 165 19.69 17.42 1.05
CA GLY A 165 20.21 18.52 0.24
C GLY A 165 21.12 18.09 -0.93
N SER A 166 21.23 16.80 -1.23
CA SER A 166 21.90 16.33 -2.44
C SER A 166 21.17 16.81 -3.68
N LYS A 167 21.93 17.27 -4.68
CA LYS A 167 21.40 17.69 -5.98
C LYS A 167 21.39 16.58 -7.04
N ARG A 168 21.67 15.34 -6.66
CA ARG A 168 21.68 14.19 -7.58
C ARG A 168 20.33 13.97 -8.27
N TYR A 169 19.24 14.45 -7.68
CA TYR A 169 17.91 14.42 -8.30
C TYR A 169 17.84 15.16 -9.65
N MET A 170 18.80 16.00 -9.95
CA MET A 170 18.94 16.70 -11.25
C MET A 170 19.73 15.89 -12.29
N ASP A 171 20.40 14.81 -11.90
CA ASP A 171 21.17 13.95 -12.79
C ASP A 171 20.24 13.10 -13.66
N LYS A 172 20.65 12.83 -14.91
CA LYS A 172 19.85 12.03 -15.85
C LYS A 172 19.51 10.64 -15.31
N ASP A 173 20.44 10.01 -14.61
CA ASP A 173 20.24 8.65 -14.07
C ASP A 173 19.20 8.63 -12.94
N HIS A 174 18.98 9.76 -12.26
CA HIS A 174 18.01 9.91 -11.18
C HIS A 174 16.72 10.58 -11.63
N GLN A 175 16.62 11.02 -12.89
CA GLN A 175 15.45 11.70 -13.42
C GLN A 175 14.14 10.92 -13.25
N PRO A 176 14.08 9.58 -13.47
CA PRO A 176 12.84 8.83 -13.23
C PRO A 176 12.39 8.88 -11.76
N TYR A 177 13.33 8.78 -10.81
CA TYR A 177 13.02 8.90 -9.38
C TYR A 177 12.63 10.33 -8.99
N ALA A 178 13.26 11.34 -9.57
CA ALA A 178 12.88 12.74 -9.36
C ALA A 178 11.46 13.01 -9.87
N THR A 179 11.14 12.51 -11.06
CA THR A 179 9.79 12.61 -11.65
C THR A 179 8.77 11.86 -10.78
N MET A 180 9.11 10.68 -10.28
CA MET A 180 8.26 9.89 -9.39
C MET A 180 8.00 10.67 -8.08
N LEU A 181 9.04 11.23 -7.46
CA LEU A 181 8.91 12.05 -6.25
C LEU A 181 8.04 13.29 -6.49
N TYR A 182 8.22 13.95 -7.65
CA TYR A 182 7.38 15.08 -8.02
C TYR A 182 5.90 14.69 -8.08
N TYR A 183 5.56 13.59 -8.77
CA TYR A 183 4.17 13.13 -8.86
C TYR A 183 3.61 12.61 -7.53
N ASN A 184 4.42 11.99 -6.69
CA ASN A 184 4.03 11.63 -5.33
C ASN A 184 3.60 12.86 -4.53
N LEU A 185 4.37 13.96 -4.58
CA LEU A 185 4.14 15.16 -3.78
C LEU A 185 3.08 16.09 -4.38
N TYR A 186 3.10 16.32 -5.71
CA TYR A 186 2.28 17.35 -6.35
C TYR A 186 1.09 16.80 -7.15
N GLN A 187 1.10 15.52 -7.54
CA GLN A 187 -0.03 14.75 -8.09
C GLN A 187 -0.60 15.26 -9.42
N GLU A 188 0.04 16.22 -10.07
CA GLU A 188 -0.44 16.79 -11.32
C GLU A 188 0.73 17.21 -12.22
N ARG A 189 0.48 17.29 -13.53
CA ARG A 189 1.46 17.86 -14.46
C ARG A 189 1.83 19.28 -14.05
N ILE A 190 3.09 19.64 -14.21
CA ILE A 190 3.61 20.94 -13.80
C ILE A 190 2.88 22.10 -14.48
N ASP A 191 2.54 21.97 -15.77
CA ASP A 191 1.81 22.98 -16.55
C ASP A 191 0.36 23.21 -16.12
N LYS A 192 -0.19 22.28 -15.31
CA LYS A 192 -1.53 22.35 -14.71
C LYS A 192 -1.52 22.82 -13.27
N THR A 193 -0.37 23.23 -12.79
CA THR A 193 -0.19 23.71 -11.41
C THR A 193 0.19 25.18 -11.38
N GLU A 194 0.14 25.75 -10.22
CA GLU A 194 0.69 27.08 -9.88
C GLU A 194 2.23 27.13 -10.01
N LEU A 195 2.88 25.98 -10.22
CA LEU A 195 4.33 25.82 -10.32
C LEU A 195 4.84 25.80 -11.78
N LYS A 196 3.96 26.01 -12.77
CA LYS A 196 4.29 25.89 -14.20
C LYS A 196 5.47 26.75 -14.65
N GLU A 197 5.67 27.92 -14.03
CA GLU A 197 6.72 28.86 -14.41
C GLU A 197 8.11 28.48 -13.90
N ILE A 198 8.20 27.59 -12.91
CA ILE A 198 9.48 27.21 -12.29
C ILE A 198 10.00 25.84 -12.70
N GLY A 199 9.15 24.97 -13.23
CA GLY A 199 9.51 23.62 -13.63
C GLY A 199 9.65 22.62 -12.48
N MET A 200 9.74 21.33 -12.83
CA MET A 200 9.69 20.20 -11.89
C MET A 200 10.82 20.23 -10.84
N TYR A 201 12.05 20.48 -11.26
CA TYR A 201 13.18 20.45 -10.34
C TYR A 201 13.15 21.57 -9.30
N GLN A 202 12.74 22.76 -9.72
CA GLN A 202 12.55 23.88 -8.80
C GLN A 202 11.35 23.65 -7.88
N ALA A 203 10.29 23.03 -8.38
CA ALA A 203 9.15 22.63 -7.56
C ALA A 203 9.57 21.65 -6.45
N LEU A 204 10.39 20.64 -6.78
CA LEU A 204 10.97 19.75 -5.77
C LEU A 204 11.84 20.51 -4.77
N ALA A 205 12.70 21.42 -5.27
CA ALA A 205 13.59 22.21 -4.42
C ALA A 205 12.85 23.10 -3.39
N LEU A 206 11.54 23.40 -3.59
CA LEU A 206 10.74 24.13 -2.62
C LEU A 206 10.67 23.43 -1.25
N LEU A 207 10.80 22.11 -1.18
CA LEU A 207 10.88 21.41 0.11
C LEU A 207 12.07 21.84 0.97
N HIS A 208 13.09 22.46 0.38
CA HIS A 208 14.24 23.04 1.10
C HIS A 208 14.03 24.49 1.55
N ASP A 209 12.95 25.14 1.14
CA ASP A 209 12.55 26.45 1.65
C ASP A 209 11.99 26.32 3.07
N ASP A 210 12.37 27.25 3.95
CA ASP A 210 11.92 27.22 5.38
C ASP A 210 10.40 27.27 5.54
N ARG A 211 9.68 27.84 4.57
CA ARG A 211 8.22 27.84 4.53
C ARG A 211 7.60 26.44 4.54
N TYR A 212 8.30 25.47 3.96
CA TYR A 212 7.86 24.06 3.83
C TYR A 212 8.63 23.10 4.74
N ARG A 213 9.39 23.60 5.72
CA ARG A 213 10.25 22.80 6.61
C ARG A 213 9.51 21.65 7.31
N TYR A 214 8.25 21.84 7.68
CA TYR A 214 7.46 20.80 8.34
C TYR A 214 7.12 19.65 7.41
N PHE A 215 6.90 19.90 6.11
CA PHE A 215 6.68 18.87 5.10
C PHE A 215 7.98 18.16 4.77
N LYS A 216 9.09 18.86 4.71
CA LYS A 216 10.43 18.25 4.58
C LYS A 216 10.71 17.32 5.75
N GLN A 217 10.44 17.76 6.97
CA GLN A 217 10.61 16.97 8.18
C GLN A 217 9.72 15.72 8.12
N GLU A 218 8.43 15.85 7.77
CA GLU A 218 7.52 14.73 7.63
C GLU A 218 7.99 13.72 6.60
N ALA A 219 8.40 14.18 5.41
CA ALA A 219 8.95 13.30 4.38
C ALA A 219 10.19 12.54 4.89
N SER A 220 11.07 13.20 5.65
CA SER A 220 12.24 12.56 6.27
C SER A 220 11.83 11.52 7.31
N GLU A 221 10.82 11.82 8.13
CA GLU A 221 10.27 10.89 9.14
C GLU A 221 9.62 9.66 8.47
N ILE A 222 8.87 9.85 7.37
CA ILE A 222 8.29 8.76 6.57
C ILE A 222 9.41 7.86 6.03
N VAL A 223 10.39 8.44 5.33
CA VAL A 223 11.48 7.68 4.71
C VAL A 223 12.30 6.91 5.74
N SER A 224 12.64 7.54 6.86
CA SER A 224 13.36 6.90 7.96
C SER A 224 12.56 5.74 8.56
N TYR A 225 11.26 5.93 8.76
CA TYR A 225 10.35 4.88 9.22
C TYR A 225 10.33 3.70 8.25
N LEU A 226 10.13 3.95 6.96
CA LEU A 226 10.06 2.90 5.94
C LEU A 226 11.39 2.14 5.82
N LEU A 227 12.53 2.83 5.81
CA LEU A 227 13.86 2.19 5.76
C LEU A 227 14.11 1.28 6.96
N SER A 228 13.61 1.66 8.15
CA SER A 228 13.76 0.83 9.37
C SER A 228 12.78 -0.36 9.42
N HIS A 229 11.77 -0.39 8.54
CA HIS A 229 10.72 -1.43 8.49
C HIS A 229 10.71 -2.19 7.16
N LEU A 230 11.82 -2.21 6.42
CA LEU A 230 11.93 -3.01 5.20
C LEU A 230 11.94 -4.51 5.57
N GLU A 231 10.85 -5.20 5.26
CA GLU A 231 10.67 -6.63 5.54
C GLU A 231 11.19 -7.54 4.42
N VAL A 232 11.28 -7.00 3.20
CA VAL A 232 11.61 -7.77 1.99
C VAL A 232 12.78 -7.13 1.28
N THR A 233 13.77 -7.92 0.92
CA THR A 233 14.85 -7.48 0.02
C THR A 233 14.33 -7.46 -1.41
N THR A 234 14.30 -6.29 -2.01
CA THR A 234 13.93 -6.10 -3.41
C THR A 234 15.15 -6.32 -4.32
N ILE A 235 14.92 -6.78 -5.56
CA ILE A 235 15.97 -7.13 -6.52
C ILE A 235 15.69 -6.40 -7.84
N PRO A 236 16.62 -5.57 -8.36
CA PRO A 236 16.44 -4.91 -9.65
C PRO A 236 16.14 -5.92 -10.78
N LEU A 237 15.15 -5.65 -11.61
CA LEU A 237 14.88 -6.46 -12.80
C LEU A 237 15.92 -6.27 -13.91
N GLY A 238 16.73 -5.21 -13.82
CA GLY A 238 17.68 -4.81 -14.85
C GLY A 238 17.07 -3.83 -15.86
N SER A 239 17.95 -2.96 -16.39
CA SER A 239 17.54 -1.93 -17.36
C SER A 239 17.07 -2.52 -18.70
N GLU A 240 17.54 -3.70 -19.02
CA GLU A 240 17.16 -4.48 -20.21
C GLU A 240 15.74 -5.08 -20.09
N VAL A 241 15.21 -5.22 -18.88
CA VAL A 241 13.83 -5.65 -18.61
C VAL A 241 12.94 -4.44 -18.40
N LEU A 242 13.10 -3.77 -17.27
CA LEU A 242 12.37 -2.54 -16.92
C LEU A 242 13.25 -1.69 -15.99
N PRO A 243 13.68 -0.49 -16.42
CA PRO A 243 14.55 0.36 -15.62
C PRO A 243 13.86 0.80 -14.32
N GLY A 244 14.59 0.78 -13.21
CA GLY A 244 14.11 1.25 -11.91
C GLY A 244 13.03 0.40 -11.24
N ILE A 245 12.58 -0.68 -11.89
CA ILE A 245 11.63 -1.64 -11.29
C ILE A 245 12.42 -2.75 -10.59
N GLU A 246 11.98 -3.06 -9.38
CA GLU A 246 12.57 -4.13 -8.56
C GLU A 246 11.53 -5.22 -8.27
N LEU A 247 11.95 -6.47 -8.38
CA LEU A 247 11.17 -7.62 -7.93
C LEU A 247 10.80 -7.44 -6.46
N TYR A 248 9.56 -7.73 -6.10
CA TYR A 248 8.94 -7.52 -4.78
C TYR A 248 8.77 -6.03 -4.38
N GLY A 249 9.19 -5.10 -5.23
CA GLY A 249 8.94 -3.68 -5.06
C GLY A 249 7.44 -3.36 -5.17
N CYS A 250 7.03 -2.34 -4.42
CA CYS A 250 5.65 -1.90 -4.29
C CYS A 250 5.46 -0.59 -5.04
N TYR A 251 4.56 -0.57 -6.03
CA TYR A 251 4.38 0.57 -6.93
C TYR A 251 2.91 0.81 -7.27
N THR A 252 2.54 2.05 -7.44
CA THR A 252 1.34 2.41 -8.20
C THR A 252 1.59 2.27 -9.71
N ARG A 253 0.52 2.22 -10.51
CA ARG A 253 0.68 2.22 -11.98
C ARG A 253 1.38 3.47 -12.50
N GLU A 254 1.08 4.63 -11.91
CA GLU A 254 1.68 5.91 -12.31
C GLU A 254 3.19 5.89 -12.07
N GLU A 255 3.65 5.30 -10.97
CA GLU A 255 5.07 5.15 -10.66
C GLU A 255 5.76 4.20 -11.63
N ILE A 256 5.15 3.05 -11.95
CA ILE A 256 5.68 2.14 -12.96
C ILE A 256 5.82 2.88 -14.30
N PHE A 257 4.79 3.61 -14.74
CA PHE A 257 4.86 4.37 -15.98
C PHE A 257 5.89 5.51 -15.95
N THR A 258 6.15 6.07 -14.78
CA THR A 258 7.21 7.07 -14.60
C THR A 258 8.58 6.41 -14.77
N LEU A 259 8.82 5.29 -14.11
CA LEU A 259 10.10 4.57 -14.17
C LEU A 259 10.44 4.08 -15.57
N VAL A 260 9.45 3.67 -16.36
CA VAL A 260 9.63 3.23 -17.75
C VAL A 260 9.53 4.40 -18.77
N GLY A 261 9.54 5.64 -18.33
CA GLY A 261 9.56 6.82 -19.20
C GLY A 261 8.24 7.13 -19.92
N ARG A 262 7.14 6.48 -19.57
CA ARG A 262 5.82 6.74 -20.15
C ARG A 262 5.11 7.92 -19.53
N GLN A 263 5.42 8.23 -18.28
CA GLN A 263 5.01 9.45 -17.59
C GLN A 263 6.23 10.35 -17.40
N THR A 264 6.12 11.61 -17.79
CA THR A 264 7.19 12.62 -17.73
C THR A 264 6.64 13.93 -17.16
N GLU A 265 7.49 14.93 -16.98
CA GLU A 265 7.06 16.28 -16.58
C GLU A 265 5.93 16.83 -17.47
N GLU A 266 6.02 16.56 -18.78
CA GLU A 266 5.08 17.08 -19.78
C GLU A 266 3.89 16.15 -20.07
N ARG A 267 4.01 14.88 -19.70
CA ARG A 267 3.01 13.86 -20.02
C ARG A 267 2.62 13.05 -18.78
N ARG A 268 1.39 13.19 -18.35
CA ARG A 268 0.79 12.31 -17.35
C ARG A 268 0.02 11.18 -18.02
N MET A 269 0.25 9.97 -17.56
CA MET A 269 -0.57 8.82 -17.96
C MET A 269 -1.90 8.87 -17.22
N SER A 270 -3.01 9.04 -17.95
CA SER A 270 -4.35 9.03 -17.36
C SER A 270 -4.83 7.59 -17.10
N GLY A 271 -5.42 7.41 -15.95
CA GLY A 271 -5.73 6.19 -15.21
C GLY A 271 -6.56 5.07 -15.80
N SER A 272 -7.03 5.09 -17.04
CA SER A 272 -7.81 3.97 -17.60
C SER A 272 -6.92 3.04 -18.41
N VAL A 273 -6.00 2.36 -17.72
CA VAL A 273 -5.19 1.31 -18.35
C VAL A 273 -5.84 -0.04 -18.07
N SER A 274 -5.98 -0.85 -19.13
CA SER A 274 -6.45 -2.24 -19.03
C SER A 274 -5.52 -3.11 -18.16
N GLY A 275 -5.96 -4.31 -17.79
CA GLY A 275 -5.15 -5.26 -17.02
C GLY A 275 -3.84 -5.68 -17.70
N ALA A 276 -3.71 -5.50 -19.02
CA ALA A 276 -2.48 -5.74 -19.76
C ALA A 276 -2.07 -4.49 -20.54
N PHE A 277 -0.79 -4.12 -20.46
CA PHE A 277 -0.22 -2.94 -21.11
C PHE A 277 1.08 -3.30 -21.83
N ASN A 278 1.13 -3.04 -23.14
CA ASN A 278 2.32 -3.33 -23.95
C ASN A 278 3.30 -2.16 -23.95
N LEU A 279 4.58 -2.48 -23.76
CA LEU A 279 5.74 -1.57 -23.81
C LEU A 279 6.69 -1.99 -24.93
N PRO A 280 6.43 -1.58 -26.18
CA PRO A 280 7.25 -2.01 -27.33
C PRO A 280 8.72 -1.66 -27.20
N GLU A 281 9.04 -0.54 -26.54
CA GLU A 281 10.42 -0.07 -26.33
C GLU A 281 11.26 -0.99 -25.45
N TYR A 282 10.63 -1.84 -24.64
CA TYR A 282 11.29 -2.84 -23.80
C TYR A 282 11.01 -4.27 -24.25
N ASP A 283 10.28 -4.43 -25.35
CA ASP A 283 9.74 -5.73 -25.78
C ASP A 283 9.03 -6.46 -24.64
N ALA A 284 8.22 -5.71 -23.88
CA ALA A 284 7.59 -6.17 -22.66
C ALA A 284 6.08 -5.91 -22.64
N THR A 285 5.36 -6.79 -21.95
CA THR A 285 3.93 -6.61 -21.60
C THR A 285 3.79 -6.65 -20.08
N LEU A 286 3.18 -5.63 -19.51
CA LEU A 286 2.89 -5.54 -18.08
C LEU A 286 1.50 -6.12 -17.82
N LEU A 287 1.38 -7.04 -16.88
CA LEU A 287 0.10 -7.58 -16.40
C LEU A 287 -0.21 -6.98 -15.02
N PHE A 288 -1.33 -6.28 -14.89
CA PHE A 288 -1.82 -5.70 -13.65
C PHE A 288 -3.00 -6.48 -13.12
N VAL A 289 -2.80 -7.18 -12.02
CA VAL A 289 -3.79 -8.10 -11.45
C VAL A 289 -4.25 -7.63 -10.06
N THR A 290 -5.56 -7.68 -9.84
CA THR A 290 -6.17 -7.53 -8.52
C THR A 290 -6.83 -8.86 -8.17
N LEU A 291 -6.40 -9.51 -7.07
CA LEU A 291 -6.87 -10.86 -6.70
C LEU A 291 -8.31 -10.84 -6.17
N ASN A 292 -8.59 -9.98 -5.21
CA ASN A 292 -9.91 -9.88 -4.60
C ASN A 292 -10.68 -8.74 -5.26
N LYS A 293 -11.62 -9.07 -6.15
CA LYS A 293 -12.43 -8.11 -6.90
C LYS A 293 -13.80 -8.00 -6.22
N SER A 294 -14.12 -6.82 -5.70
CA SER A 294 -15.44 -6.55 -5.13
C SER A 294 -16.42 -6.09 -6.22
N ASP A 295 -17.71 -6.44 -6.06
CA ASP A 295 -18.78 -6.01 -6.97
C ASP A 295 -18.92 -4.48 -7.07
N LYS A 296 -18.43 -3.74 -6.07
CA LYS A 296 -18.43 -2.28 -6.05
C LYS A 296 -17.37 -1.66 -6.95
N ASP A 297 -16.28 -2.37 -7.16
CA ASP A 297 -15.09 -1.85 -7.86
C ASP A 297 -14.93 -2.39 -9.28
N PHE A 298 -15.63 -3.47 -9.62
CA PHE A 298 -15.52 -4.16 -10.90
C PHE A 298 -16.89 -4.54 -11.44
N SER A 299 -17.10 -4.34 -12.74
CA SER A 299 -18.31 -4.84 -13.41
C SER A 299 -18.26 -6.38 -13.50
N PRO A 300 -19.40 -7.09 -13.59
CA PRO A 300 -19.42 -8.55 -13.74
C PRO A 300 -18.56 -9.06 -14.91
N SER A 301 -18.46 -8.30 -16.00
CA SER A 301 -17.64 -8.63 -17.17
C SER A 301 -16.11 -8.47 -16.96
N THR A 302 -15.67 -7.91 -15.83
CA THR A 302 -14.27 -7.67 -15.50
C THR A 302 -13.84 -8.37 -14.21
N GLN A 303 -14.70 -9.23 -13.67
CA GLN A 303 -14.38 -10.11 -12.53
C GLN A 303 -13.67 -11.37 -13.02
N TYR A 304 -12.42 -11.20 -13.45
CA TYR A 304 -11.57 -12.33 -13.86
C TYR A 304 -11.16 -13.17 -12.66
N ASP A 305 -11.02 -14.48 -12.86
CA ASP A 305 -10.61 -15.43 -11.83
C ASP A 305 -9.08 -15.58 -11.83
N ASP A 306 -8.42 -14.61 -11.19
CA ASP A 306 -6.95 -14.57 -11.07
C ASP A 306 -6.51 -15.04 -9.69
N TYR A 307 -5.54 -15.95 -9.62
CA TYR A 307 -5.07 -16.49 -8.33
C TYR A 307 -3.65 -17.06 -8.38
N VAL A 308 -3.01 -17.10 -7.23
CA VAL A 308 -1.74 -17.79 -7.00
C VAL A 308 -2.03 -19.31 -6.90
N ILE A 309 -1.50 -20.11 -7.81
CA ILE A 309 -1.65 -21.57 -7.77
C ILE A 309 -0.77 -22.15 -6.65
N ASN A 310 0.49 -21.77 -6.64
CA ASN A 310 1.48 -22.10 -5.62
C ASN A 310 2.66 -21.10 -5.69
N LYS A 311 3.76 -21.38 -4.99
CA LYS A 311 4.91 -20.46 -4.95
C LYS A 311 5.54 -20.13 -6.31
N ASP A 312 5.39 -21.02 -7.32
CA ASP A 312 6.06 -20.92 -8.61
C ASP A 312 5.09 -20.68 -9.78
N TYR A 313 3.76 -20.79 -9.57
CA TYR A 313 2.76 -20.73 -10.64
C TYR A 313 1.61 -19.79 -10.31
N PHE A 314 1.16 -19.07 -11.34
CA PHE A 314 0.07 -18.11 -11.29
C PHE A 314 -0.96 -18.36 -12.38
N HIS A 315 -2.25 -18.32 -12.04
CA HIS A 315 -3.36 -18.36 -12.98
C HIS A 315 -3.84 -16.92 -13.26
N TRP A 316 -4.01 -16.62 -14.54
CA TRP A 316 -4.47 -15.33 -15.02
C TRP A 316 -5.47 -15.45 -16.17
N GLN A 317 -6.51 -14.63 -16.16
CA GLN A 317 -7.46 -14.52 -17.25
C GLN A 317 -7.16 -13.29 -18.12
N SER A 318 -7.11 -13.49 -19.43
CA SER A 318 -6.92 -12.40 -20.41
C SER A 318 -8.17 -11.51 -20.52
N LYS A 319 -8.12 -10.52 -21.40
CA LYS A 319 -9.32 -9.74 -21.76
C LYS A 319 -10.35 -10.62 -22.45
N ASN A 320 -11.64 -10.26 -22.29
CA ASN A 320 -12.77 -10.93 -22.95
C ASN A 320 -12.73 -10.83 -24.49
N THR A 321 -11.78 -10.10 -25.05
CA THR A 321 -11.55 -9.97 -26.49
C THR A 321 -10.42 -10.84 -27.01
N ASP A 322 -9.65 -11.47 -26.12
CA ASP A 322 -8.44 -12.22 -26.48
C ASP A 322 -8.77 -13.68 -26.72
N SER A 323 -8.16 -14.26 -27.75
CA SER A 323 -8.27 -15.69 -28.13
C SER A 323 -6.95 -16.20 -28.70
N HIS A 324 -6.79 -17.53 -28.76
CA HIS A 324 -5.64 -18.19 -29.37
C HIS A 324 -5.42 -17.78 -30.84
N HIS A 325 -6.47 -17.33 -31.51
CA HIS A 325 -6.46 -17.03 -32.96
C HIS A 325 -6.23 -15.57 -33.30
N ASN A 326 -6.32 -14.66 -32.30
CA ASN A 326 -6.13 -13.24 -32.55
C ASN A 326 -4.80 -12.70 -32.01
N ARG A 327 -4.44 -11.47 -32.44
CA ARG A 327 -3.19 -10.81 -32.05
C ARG A 327 -3.08 -10.64 -30.52
N GLY A 328 -4.20 -10.37 -29.83
CA GLY A 328 -4.24 -10.16 -28.38
C GLY A 328 -3.76 -11.41 -27.62
N GLY A 329 -4.33 -12.57 -27.93
CA GLY A 329 -3.97 -13.82 -27.27
C GLY A 329 -2.59 -14.36 -27.68
N ARG A 330 -2.20 -14.16 -28.97
CA ARG A 330 -0.88 -14.61 -29.45
C ARG A 330 0.32 -13.93 -28.77
N ILE A 331 0.16 -12.72 -28.24
CA ILE A 331 1.21 -12.07 -27.45
C ILE A 331 1.61 -12.96 -26.28
N TYR A 332 0.68 -13.69 -25.70
CA TYR A 332 0.90 -14.56 -24.55
C TYR A 332 1.37 -15.96 -24.99
N THR A 333 0.61 -16.61 -25.88
CA THR A 333 0.87 -18.00 -26.28
C THR A 333 2.14 -18.17 -27.11
N GLU A 334 2.54 -17.15 -27.86
CA GLU A 334 3.77 -17.13 -28.65
C GLU A 334 4.98 -16.55 -27.88
N GLN A 335 4.83 -16.22 -26.61
CA GLN A 335 5.91 -15.67 -25.77
C GLN A 335 7.19 -16.51 -25.84
N PRO A 336 7.16 -17.86 -25.77
CA PRO A 336 8.38 -18.66 -25.85
C PRO A 336 9.10 -18.56 -27.20
N LEU A 337 8.36 -18.26 -28.28
CA LEU A 337 8.91 -18.11 -29.63
C LEU A 337 9.40 -16.69 -29.90
N ARG A 338 8.70 -15.70 -29.34
CA ARG A 338 8.98 -14.27 -29.57
C ARG A 338 9.97 -13.71 -28.60
N HIS A 339 10.22 -14.42 -27.49
CA HIS A 339 11.06 -13.96 -26.37
C HIS A 339 10.66 -12.62 -25.78
N ASN A 340 9.40 -12.19 -26.01
CA ASN A 340 8.89 -10.98 -25.38
C ASN A 340 8.71 -11.20 -23.86
N LYS A 341 9.02 -10.17 -23.10
CA LYS A 341 8.99 -10.21 -21.64
C LYS A 341 7.56 -10.00 -21.16
N ILE A 342 7.11 -10.83 -20.23
CA ILE A 342 5.85 -10.61 -19.53
C ILE A 342 6.20 -10.34 -18.06
N VAL A 343 5.79 -9.18 -17.53
CA VAL A 343 6.05 -8.79 -16.16
C VAL A 343 4.76 -8.69 -15.40
N LEU A 344 4.66 -9.41 -14.28
CA LEU A 344 3.46 -9.54 -13.48
C LEU A 344 3.50 -8.60 -12.28
N PHE A 345 2.45 -7.79 -12.13
CA PHE A 345 2.18 -6.91 -11.00
C PHE A 345 0.88 -7.29 -10.33
N VAL A 346 0.92 -7.60 -9.04
CA VAL A 346 -0.23 -8.14 -8.30
C VAL A 346 -0.53 -7.29 -7.07
N ARG A 347 -1.80 -7.06 -6.80
CA ARG A 347 -2.28 -6.55 -5.51
C ARG A 347 -3.44 -7.40 -5.01
N GLU A 348 -3.62 -7.45 -3.70
CA GLU A 348 -4.73 -8.21 -3.10
C GLU A 348 -6.07 -7.57 -3.40
N GLU A 349 -6.18 -6.26 -3.16
CA GLU A 349 -7.41 -5.47 -3.29
C GLU A 349 -7.15 -4.16 -4.01
N LYS A 350 -8.20 -3.54 -4.55
CA LYS A 350 -8.10 -2.23 -5.19
C LYS A 350 -7.93 -1.11 -4.18
N LYS A 351 -8.60 -1.25 -3.02
CA LYS A 351 -8.55 -0.29 -1.91
C LYS A 351 -8.32 -1.03 -0.61
N ASP A 352 -7.50 -0.43 0.25
CA ASP A 352 -7.31 -0.93 1.60
C ASP A 352 -8.50 -0.60 2.52
N GLY A 353 -8.46 -1.11 3.75
CA GLY A 353 -9.49 -0.85 4.76
C GLY A 353 -9.65 0.64 5.13
N PHE A 354 -8.73 1.50 4.72
CA PHE A 354 -8.76 2.96 4.91
C PHE A 354 -9.32 3.71 3.70
N GLY A 355 -9.59 3.00 2.59
CA GLY A 355 -10.09 3.59 1.35
C GLY A 355 -8.99 4.10 0.40
N ASN A 356 -7.72 3.94 0.74
CA ASN A 356 -6.60 4.28 -0.13
C ASN A 356 -6.44 3.25 -1.24
N THR A 357 -6.00 3.69 -2.41
CA THR A 357 -5.70 2.78 -3.51
C THR A 357 -4.47 1.94 -3.17
N CYS A 358 -4.63 0.61 -3.16
CA CYS A 358 -3.52 -0.30 -2.95
C CYS A 358 -2.56 -0.29 -4.14
N PRO A 359 -1.26 -0.18 -3.90
CA PRO A 359 -0.23 -0.36 -4.91
C PRO A 359 -0.12 -1.84 -5.33
N PHE A 360 0.64 -2.08 -6.39
CA PHE A 360 0.96 -3.42 -6.88
C PHE A 360 2.34 -3.83 -6.38
N HIS A 361 2.51 -5.10 -6.04
CA HIS A 361 3.82 -5.73 -5.88
C HIS A 361 4.29 -6.31 -7.22
N CYS A 362 5.54 -6.05 -7.56
CA CYS A 362 6.18 -6.65 -8.73
C CYS A 362 6.49 -8.13 -8.43
N PHE A 363 5.87 -9.04 -9.17
CA PHE A 363 6.17 -10.47 -9.11
C PHE A 363 7.27 -10.88 -10.11
N GLY A 364 7.75 -9.93 -10.91
CA GLY A 364 8.83 -10.14 -11.87
C GLY A 364 8.39 -10.78 -13.17
N LEU A 365 9.35 -11.39 -13.85
CA LEU A 365 9.15 -12.07 -15.12
C LEU A 365 8.38 -13.38 -14.94
N VAL A 366 7.53 -13.65 -15.92
CA VAL A 366 6.76 -14.90 -16.00
C VAL A 366 6.87 -15.51 -17.39
N ASP A 367 6.91 -16.84 -17.44
CA ASP A 367 6.94 -17.63 -18.65
C ASP A 367 5.62 -18.34 -18.90
N TYR A 368 5.21 -18.38 -20.16
CA TYR A 368 4.02 -19.10 -20.58
C TYR A 368 4.17 -20.61 -20.37
N VAL A 369 3.18 -21.23 -19.74
CA VAL A 369 3.13 -22.69 -19.53
C VAL A 369 2.04 -23.32 -20.39
N SER A 370 0.81 -22.87 -20.20
CA SER A 370 -0.35 -23.42 -20.89
C SER A 370 -1.51 -22.44 -20.91
N SER A 371 -2.46 -22.66 -21.82
CA SER A 371 -3.72 -21.92 -21.81
C SER A 371 -4.88 -22.77 -22.32
N HIS A 372 -6.09 -22.38 -21.94
CA HIS A 372 -7.33 -22.98 -22.44
C HIS A 372 -8.45 -21.95 -22.46
N GLY A 373 -9.50 -22.22 -23.27
CA GLY A 373 -10.62 -21.30 -23.44
C GLY A 373 -10.26 -20.06 -24.25
N ASP A 374 -11.28 -19.36 -24.71
CA ASP A 374 -11.19 -18.09 -25.42
C ASP A 374 -12.26 -17.13 -24.88
N PHE A 375 -12.00 -15.82 -24.92
CA PHE A 375 -12.92 -14.76 -24.59
C PHE A 375 -13.52 -14.76 -23.15
N PRO A 376 -12.71 -14.94 -22.07
CA PRO A 376 -11.25 -14.80 -21.96
C PRO A 376 -10.49 -16.14 -22.09
N MET A 377 -9.19 -16.03 -22.33
CA MET A 377 -8.25 -17.14 -22.23
C MET A 377 -7.83 -17.31 -20.76
N ASN A 378 -7.77 -18.55 -20.29
CA ASN A 378 -7.20 -18.93 -19.00
C ASN A 378 -5.73 -19.31 -19.22
N ILE A 379 -4.81 -18.60 -18.63
CA ILE A 379 -3.37 -18.76 -18.86
C ILE A 379 -2.67 -19.10 -17.55
N THR A 380 -1.84 -20.15 -17.58
CA THR A 380 -0.94 -20.51 -16.49
C THR A 380 0.43 -19.93 -16.79
N TRP A 381 0.93 -19.14 -15.87
CA TRP A 381 2.27 -18.54 -15.88
C TRP A 381 3.16 -19.24 -14.88
N LYS A 382 4.43 -19.47 -15.24
CA LYS A 382 5.51 -19.87 -14.33
C LYS A 382 6.30 -18.62 -13.95
N LEU A 383 6.44 -18.36 -12.67
CA LEU A 383 7.25 -17.24 -12.18
C LEU A 383 8.74 -17.61 -12.24
N GLU A 384 9.57 -16.65 -12.59
CA GLU A 384 11.04 -16.81 -12.53
C GLU A 384 11.52 -16.92 -11.07
N LYS A 385 10.89 -16.17 -10.18
CA LYS A 385 11.16 -16.17 -8.73
C LYS A 385 9.88 -16.48 -7.96
N PRO A 386 9.99 -17.15 -6.79
CA PRO A 386 8.81 -17.54 -6.00
C PRO A 386 7.95 -16.35 -5.58
N VAL A 387 6.65 -16.58 -5.47
CA VAL A 387 5.69 -15.61 -4.91
C VAL A 387 6.03 -15.32 -3.45
N MET A 388 5.87 -14.07 -3.02
CA MET A 388 6.00 -13.70 -1.61
C MET A 388 5.04 -14.52 -0.73
N PRO A 389 5.47 -15.01 0.45
CA PRO A 389 4.67 -15.88 1.33
C PRO A 389 3.28 -15.33 1.66
N ARG A 390 3.14 -14.00 1.80
CA ARG A 390 1.86 -13.33 2.10
C ARG A 390 0.76 -13.62 1.09
N TYR A 391 1.10 -13.91 -0.17
CA TYR A 391 0.15 -14.21 -1.25
C TYR A 391 -0.18 -15.70 -1.36
N LEU A 392 0.54 -16.56 -0.64
CA LEU A 392 0.22 -17.96 -0.57
C LEU A 392 -0.96 -18.17 0.37
N LYS A 393 -2.03 -18.80 -0.11
CA LYS A 393 -3.11 -19.24 0.79
C LYS A 393 -2.51 -20.30 1.73
N VAL A 394 -2.56 -20.06 3.02
CA VAL A 394 -2.30 -21.12 4.02
C VAL A 394 -3.46 -22.10 3.88
N VAL A 395 -3.17 -23.29 3.36
CA VAL A 395 -4.10 -24.41 3.27
C VAL A 395 -4.33 -24.95 4.67
#